data_afe27eb0e84f5eb1ceb1480a91ba5be4
#
_entry.id   afe27eb0e84f5eb1ceb1480a91ba5be4
#
_cell.length_a   1.000
_cell.length_b   1.000
_cell.length_c   1.000
_cell.angle_alpha   90.00
_cell.angle_beta   90.00
_cell.angle_gamma   90.00
#
_symmetry.space_group_name_H-M   'P 1'
#
loop_
_entity.id
_entity.type
_entity.pdbx_description
1 polymer ?
#
loop_
_entity_poly.entity_id
_entity_poly.type
_entity_poly.pdbx_seq_one_letter_code
_entity_poly.pdbx_strand_id
1 'polypeptide(L)'
;GQKVLIEFEGIRQTCYLYVNGKMVGYVENGVAPFGFDLTPFIDYDKPNLIAVATDNTATRETDFCIAETPNKPDVIPGSYLFPQDKEVDKAYEGVGYFWNCNDFNPSVGGITRPVKIHFKQKVHLTLPLYSNLMTKGTYIYGSDFDIQNGTSKINVESEIRNESGKDVKAYIEIIVKNIDGEEVTRFKSDECVVNSTSAKIPPLSITPTDAYIAEILPDGRKHYAAVNDESKLGETVTKSLNVTEVSAVSDTTKLNFWSISNPFLYRAEVRLFADGELCDSEVIETGFR
;
A
#
# COMPACT_ATOMS: atom_id res chain seq x y z
N GLY A 1 -13.58 -10.17 17.05
CA GLY A 1 -13.28 -10.65 15.69
C GLY A 1 -11.95 -10.08 15.24
N GLN A 2 -11.23 -10.86 14.49
CA GLN A 2 -9.95 -10.46 13.90
C GLN A 2 -10.18 -9.85 12.52
N LYS A 3 -9.27 -8.96 12.11
CA LYS A 3 -9.12 -8.50 10.73
C LYS A 3 -8.04 -9.35 10.08
N VAL A 4 -8.27 -9.72 8.83
CA VAL A 4 -7.29 -10.44 8.02
C VAL A 4 -6.99 -9.60 6.80
N LEU A 5 -5.76 -9.10 6.72
CA LEU A 5 -5.28 -8.29 5.60
C LEU A 5 -4.19 -9.06 4.87
N ILE A 6 -4.15 -8.97 3.55
CA ILE A 6 -3.03 -9.45 2.74
C ILE A 6 -2.29 -8.26 2.16
N GLU A 7 -0.97 -8.33 2.21
CA GLU A 7 -0.07 -7.34 1.64
C GLU A 7 0.82 -8.02 0.61
N PHE A 8 0.93 -7.42 -0.56
CA PHE A 8 1.89 -7.75 -1.59
C PHE A 8 2.92 -6.64 -1.66
N GLU A 9 4.16 -6.94 -1.38
CA GLU A 9 5.25 -5.96 -1.50
C GLU A 9 5.61 -5.65 -2.95
N GLY A 10 5.20 -6.50 -3.88
CA GLY A 10 5.33 -6.26 -5.30
C GLY A 10 4.80 -7.39 -6.17
N ILE A 11 3.92 -7.04 -7.08
CA ILE A 11 3.45 -7.89 -8.18
C ILE A 11 3.61 -7.11 -9.47
N ARG A 12 4.12 -7.76 -10.49
CA ARG A 12 4.26 -7.16 -11.80
C ARG A 12 3.43 -7.93 -12.83
N GLN A 13 2.45 -7.25 -13.51
CA GLN A 13 2.04 -5.87 -13.28
C GLN A 13 0.68 -5.77 -12.65
N THR A 14 -0.16 -6.75 -12.86
CA THR A 14 -1.51 -6.78 -12.33
C THR A 14 -1.67 -7.90 -11.35
N CYS A 15 -2.60 -7.71 -10.45
CA CYS A 15 -3.05 -8.69 -9.49
C CYS A 15 -4.55 -8.81 -9.53
N TYR A 16 -5.04 -10.00 -9.83
CA TYR A 16 -6.41 -10.41 -9.56
C TYR A 16 -6.39 -11.36 -8.37
N LEU A 17 -6.94 -10.93 -7.25
CA LEU A 17 -6.96 -11.73 -6.03
C LEU A 17 -8.29 -12.42 -5.85
N TYR A 18 -8.25 -13.72 -5.59
CA TYR A 18 -9.40 -14.56 -5.29
C TYR A 18 -9.21 -15.25 -3.95
N VAL A 19 -10.28 -15.34 -3.18
CA VAL A 19 -10.35 -16.15 -1.96
C VAL A 19 -11.57 -17.05 -2.04
N ASN A 20 -11.37 -18.35 -1.86
CA ASN A 20 -12.44 -19.35 -1.92
C ASN A 20 -13.29 -19.27 -3.20
N GLY A 21 -12.65 -18.98 -4.33
CA GLY A 21 -13.29 -18.82 -5.65
C GLY A 21 -14.02 -17.48 -5.86
N LYS A 22 -14.00 -16.57 -4.88
CA LYS A 22 -14.60 -15.23 -5.01
C LYS A 22 -13.52 -14.20 -5.28
N MET A 23 -13.76 -13.32 -6.23
CA MET A 23 -12.87 -12.20 -6.50
C MET A 23 -12.91 -11.19 -5.33
N VAL A 24 -11.75 -10.91 -4.78
CA VAL A 24 -11.54 -9.92 -3.71
C VAL A 24 -11.28 -8.54 -4.28
N GLY A 25 -10.42 -8.48 -5.29
CA GLY A 25 -10.06 -7.23 -5.90
C GLY A 25 -9.02 -7.37 -7.01
N TYR A 26 -8.74 -6.22 -7.61
CA TYR A 26 -7.83 -6.04 -8.72
C TYR A 26 -6.95 -4.82 -8.47
N VAL A 27 -5.68 -4.92 -8.79
CA VAL A 27 -4.72 -3.80 -8.74
C VAL A 27 -3.80 -3.88 -9.94
N GLU A 28 -3.64 -2.75 -10.61
CA GLU A 28 -2.58 -2.48 -11.56
C GLU A 28 -1.50 -1.66 -10.87
N ASN A 29 -0.37 -2.27 -10.62
CA ASN A 29 0.73 -1.56 -9.98
C ASN A 29 2.04 -2.33 -10.17
N GLY A 30 2.91 -1.79 -10.98
CA GLY A 30 4.14 -2.49 -11.33
C GLY A 30 5.21 -2.56 -10.22
N VAL A 31 5.16 -1.71 -9.19
CA VAL A 31 6.30 -1.52 -8.29
C VAL A 31 5.97 -1.20 -6.84
N ALA A 32 4.81 -0.67 -6.53
CA ALA A 32 4.46 -0.26 -5.17
C ALA A 32 3.76 -1.39 -4.40
N PRO A 33 3.90 -1.45 -3.07
CA PRO A 33 3.13 -2.34 -2.23
C PRO A 33 1.64 -2.01 -2.28
N PHE A 34 0.82 -3.04 -2.16
CA PHE A 34 -0.63 -2.91 -2.06
C PHE A 34 -1.20 -4.06 -1.23
N GLY A 35 -2.46 -3.97 -0.84
CA GLY A 35 -3.09 -5.02 -0.05
C GLY A 35 -4.61 -5.03 -0.15
N PHE A 36 -5.21 -6.04 0.43
CA PHE A 36 -6.66 -6.22 0.45
C PHE A 36 -7.14 -6.65 1.84
N ASP A 37 -8.36 -6.24 2.18
CA ASP A 37 -9.08 -6.77 3.34
C ASP A 37 -9.74 -8.10 2.96
N LEU A 38 -9.22 -9.19 3.51
CA LEU A 38 -9.74 -10.54 3.30
C LEU A 38 -10.86 -10.91 4.28
N THR A 39 -11.06 -10.12 5.33
CA THR A 39 -12.00 -10.43 6.41
C THR A 39 -13.38 -10.90 5.94
N PRO A 40 -14.00 -10.28 4.90
CA PRO A 40 -15.31 -10.70 4.41
C PRO A 40 -15.31 -12.02 3.61
N PHE A 41 -14.13 -12.53 3.26
CA PHE A 41 -13.96 -13.68 2.35
C PHE A 41 -13.43 -14.92 3.05
N ILE A 42 -12.92 -14.76 4.29
CA ILE A 42 -12.33 -15.85 5.07
C ILE A 42 -13.40 -16.69 5.74
N ASP A 43 -13.26 -18.01 5.62
CA ASP A 43 -13.96 -19.00 6.44
C ASP A 43 -13.04 -19.36 7.62
N TYR A 44 -13.48 -19.05 8.83
CA TYR A 44 -12.66 -19.30 10.04
C TYR A 44 -12.67 -20.76 10.50
N ASP A 45 -13.59 -21.56 9.98
CA ASP A 45 -13.79 -22.97 10.38
C ASP A 45 -13.14 -23.95 9.40
N LYS A 46 -12.63 -23.46 8.26
CA LYS A 46 -12.07 -24.32 7.19
C LYS A 46 -10.79 -23.72 6.61
N PRO A 47 -9.98 -24.55 5.93
CA PRO A 47 -8.89 -24.04 5.12
C PRO A 47 -9.40 -23.07 4.04
N ASN A 48 -8.67 -21.97 3.85
CA ASN A 48 -8.97 -20.99 2.83
C ASN A 48 -8.00 -21.15 1.66
N LEU A 49 -8.53 -21.09 0.44
CA LEU A 49 -7.73 -21.08 -0.77
C LEU A 49 -7.58 -19.65 -1.27
N ILE A 50 -6.34 -19.18 -1.34
CA ILE A 50 -5.98 -17.89 -1.93
C ILE A 50 -5.39 -18.17 -3.31
N ALA A 51 -5.95 -17.56 -4.35
CA ALA A 51 -5.44 -17.63 -5.71
C ALA A 51 -5.13 -16.23 -6.24
N VAL A 52 -3.98 -16.09 -6.87
CA VAL A 52 -3.50 -14.84 -7.46
C VAL A 52 -3.27 -15.08 -8.95
N ALA A 53 -4.01 -14.39 -9.79
CA ALA A 53 -3.72 -14.32 -11.21
C ALA A 53 -2.95 -13.01 -11.48
N THR A 54 -1.85 -13.14 -12.20
CA THR A 54 -1.00 -12.01 -12.58
C THR A 54 -0.97 -11.88 -14.09
N ASP A 55 -0.97 -10.66 -14.58
CA ASP A 55 -0.85 -10.36 -16.00
C ASP A 55 0.17 -9.23 -16.18
N ASN A 56 1.17 -9.47 -17.00
CA ASN A 56 2.20 -8.50 -17.37
C ASN A 56 2.24 -8.29 -18.90
N THR A 57 1.17 -8.63 -19.58
CA THR A 57 1.05 -8.42 -21.02
C THR A 57 1.10 -6.94 -21.32
N ALA A 58 1.96 -6.54 -22.23
CA ALA A 58 2.03 -5.20 -22.73
C ALA A 58 1.23 -5.07 -24.04
N THR A 59 0.59 -3.95 -24.24
CA THR A 59 -0.08 -3.62 -25.49
C THR A 59 0.68 -2.52 -26.24
N ARG A 60 0.46 -2.40 -27.54
CA ARG A 60 1.08 -1.35 -28.34
C ARG A 60 0.75 0.05 -27.85
N GLU A 61 -0.49 0.25 -27.44
CA GLU A 61 -1.00 1.55 -27.02
C GLU A 61 -0.43 1.98 -25.68
N THR A 62 0.03 1.01 -24.91
CA THR A 62 0.56 1.20 -23.57
C THR A 62 2.08 1.16 -23.54
N ASP A 63 2.71 0.85 -24.63
CA ASP A 63 4.14 0.99 -24.74
C ASP A 63 4.51 2.47 -24.83
N PHE A 64 4.76 3.04 -23.68
CA PHE A 64 5.12 4.45 -23.55
C PHE A 64 6.35 4.82 -24.40
N CYS A 65 7.26 3.89 -24.55
CA CYS A 65 8.43 4.08 -25.40
C CYS A 65 8.06 4.18 -26.89
N ILE A 66 6.93 3.62 -27.28
CA ILE A 66 6.40 3.73 -28.64
C ILE A 66 5.61 5.01 -28.82
N ALA A 67 4.90 5.45 -27.80
CA ALA A 67 4.11 6.69 -27.87
C ALA A 67 4.98 7.92 -28.12
N GLU A 68 6.22 7.90 -27.68
CA GLU A 68 7.19 8.95 -27.98
C GLU A 68 7.82 8.83 -29.38
N THR A 69 7.63 7.72 -30.06
CA THR A 69 7.99 7.56 -31.46
C THR A 69 6.73 7.59 -32.33
N PRO A 70 6.16 8.75 -32.55
CA PRO A 70 4.90 8.87 -33.25
C PRO A 70 4.99 8.26 -34.65
N ASN A 71 4.01 7.49 -34.99
CA ASN A 71 3.79 6.89 -36.30
C ASN A 71 4.62 5.67 -36.69
N LYS A 72 5.25 4.97 -35.75
CA LYS A 72 5.95 3.74 -36.08
C LYS A 72 5.75 2.64 -35.05
N PRO A 73 4.52 2.23 -34.71
CA PRO A 73 4.29 1.09 -33.82
C PRO A 73 4.88 -0.21 -34.37
N ASP A 74 5.06 -0.27 -35.70
CA ASP A 74 5.61 -1.44 -36.39
C ASP A 74 7.14 -1.52 -36.39
N VAL A 75 7.80 -0.52 -35.84
CA VAL A 75 9.26 -0.31 -35.98
C VAL A 75 10.03 -0.59 -34.70
N ILE A 76 9.42 -1.06 -33.65
CA ILE A 76 10.20 -1.57 -32.54
C ILE A 76 10.63 -2.98 -32.89
N PRO A 77 11.86 -3.14 -33.46
CA PRO A 77 12.37 -4.44 -33.79
C PRO A 77 12.49 -5.24 -32.50
N GLY A 78 11.87 -6.40 -32.45
CA GLY A 78 12.00 -7.27 -31.32
C GLY A 78 11.06 -6.96 -30.15
N SER A 79 10.03 -6.17 -30.34
CA SER A 79 8.89 -6.20 -29.43
C SER A 79 8.08 -7.48 -29.63
N TYR A 80 8.82 -8.59 -29.60
CA TYR A 80 8.28 -9.95 -29.48
C TYR A 80 7.35 -10.12 -28.29
N LEU A 81 7.24 -9.13 -27.46
CA LEU A 81 6.37 -9.00 -26.32
C LEU A 81 4.95 -8.58 -26.72
N PHE A 82 4.82 -7.99 -27.90
CA PHE A 82 3.55 -7.54 -28.39
C PHE A 82 3.09 -8.51 -29.46
N PRO A 83 1.99 -9.22 -29.22
CA PRO A 83 1.34 -9.98 -30.27
C PRO A 83 1.05 -9.04 -31.44
N GLN A 84 1.48 -9.43 -32.62
CA GLN A 84 1.15 -8.71 -33.85
C GLN A 84 -0.34 -8.89 -34.22
N ASP A 85 -1.09 -9.54 -33.38
CA ASP A 85 -2.49 -9.88 -33.60
C ASP A 85 -3.35 -8.71 -33.13
N LYS A 86 -4.04 -8.08 -34.08
CA LYS A 86 -4.95 -6.97 -33.84
C LYS A 86 -6.15 -7.33 -32.93
N GLU A 87 -6.51 -8.59 -32.83
CA GLU A 87 -7.59 -9.02 -31.94
C GLU A 87 -7.12 -9.06 -30.48
N VAL A 88 -5.89 -9.46 -30.28
CA VAL A 88 -5.28 -9.42 -28.95
C VAL A 88 -5.06 -7.97 -28.52
N ASP A 89 -4.59 -7.12 -29.43
CA ASP A 89 -4.44 -5.68 -29.15
C ASP A 89 -5.76 -5.04 -28.71
N LYS A 90 -6.88 -5.44 -29.32
CA LYS A 90 -8.22 -4.95 -28.92
C LYS A 90 -8.66 -5.44 -27.54
N ALA A 91 -8.28 -6.66 -27.16
CA ALA A 91 -8.62 -7.22 -25.86
C ALA A 91 -7.98 -6.43 -24.70
N TYR A 92 -6.90 -5.72 -24.99
CA TYR A 92 -6.15 -4.90 -24.03
C TYR A 92 -6.34 -3.40 -24.25
N GLU A 93 -7.18 -2.99 -25.20
CA GLU A 93 -7.50 -1.59 -25.44
C GLU A 93 -8.05 -0.95 -24.14
N GLY A 94 -7.40 0.11 -23.68
CA GLY A 94 -7.75 0.77 -22.42
C GLY A 94 -7.14 0.19 -21.16
N VAL A 95 -6.39 -0.90 -21.25
CA VAL A 95 -5.60 -1.43 -20.12
C VAL A 95 -4.16 -0.97 -20.28
N GLY A 96 -3.86 0.18 -19.72
CA GLY A 96 -2.54 0.79 -19.85
C GLY A 96 -1.53 0.25 -18.86
N TYR A 97 -0.59 -0.57 -19.29
CA TYR A 97 0.59 -0.94 -18.50
C TYR A 97 1.78 -0.07 -18.87
N PHE A 98 1.71 1.19 -18.50
CA PHE A 98 2.74 2.21 -18.82
C PHE A 98 4.17 1.85 -18.39
N TRP A 99 4.30 0.87 -17.51
CA TRP A 99 5.58 0.41 -16.97
C TRP A 99 6.24 -0.68 -17.82
N ASN A 100 5.58 -1.14 -18.84
CA ASN A 100 6.00 -2.27 -19.62
C ASN A 100 6.66 -1.83 -20.93
N CYS A 101 7.56 -0.90 -20.85
CA CYS A 101 8.35 -0.46 -22.00
C CYS A 101 9.68 -1.22 -22.10
N ASN A 102 10.38 -1.06 -23.21
CA ASN A 102 11.64 -1.74 -23.49
C ASN A 102 12.74 -1.46 -22.46
N ASP A 103 12.67 -0.34 -21.75
CA ASP A 103 13.63 0.04 -20.72
C ASP A 103 13.39 -0.68 -19.39
N PHE A 104 12.18 -1.18 -19.17
CA PHE A 104 11.85 -2.02 -18.05
C PHE A 104 11.81 -3.46 -18.53
N ASN A 105 12.59 -4.36 -17.93
CA ASN A 105 12.60 -5.75 -18.31
C ASN A 105 11.17 -6.35 -18.28
N PRO A 106 10.46 -6.41 -19.43
CA PRO A 106 9.05 -6.79 -19.49
C PRO A 106 8.82 -8.28 -19.28
N SER A 107 9.89 -9.08 -19.38
CA SER A 107 9.84 -10.51 -19.11
C SER A 107 9.72 -10.84 -17.61
N VAL A 108 9.92 -9.87 -16.73
CA VAL A 108 9.74 -10.06 -15.29
C VAL A 108 8.27 -9.83 -14.95
N GLY A 109 7.56 -10.91 -14.67
CA GLY A 109 6.14 -10.88 -14.26
C GLY A 109 5.91 -11.72 -13.01
N GLY A 110 4.71 -11.59 -12.46
CA GLY A 110 4.26 -12.36 -11.31
C GLY A 110 4.61 -11.71 -9.96
N ILE A 111 4.61 -12.52 -8.92
CA ILE A 111 4.92 -12.09 -7.55
C ILE A 111 6.43 -11.97 -7.42
N THR A 112 6.93 -10.73 -7.35
CA THR A 112 8.37 -10.43 -7.37
C THR A 112 8.93 -10.14 -5.98
N ARG A 113 8.08 -9.94 -4.98
CA ARG A 113 8.44 -9.62 -3.59
C ARG A 113 7.57 -10.41 -2.62
N PRO A 114 7.91 -10.42 -1.31
CA PRO A 114 7.15 -11.13 -0.30
C PRO A 114 5.66 -10.81 -0.28
N VAL A 115 4.88 -11.81 0.13
CA VAL A 115 3.46 -11.68 0.43
C VAL A 115 3.29 -11.94 1.92
N LYS A 116 2.56 -11.05 2.60
CA LYS A 116 2.32 -11.12 4.04
C LYS A 116 0.83 -11.19 4.33
N ILE A 117 0.46 -11.98 5.34
CA ILE A 117 -0.89 -11.96 5.90
C ILE A 117 -0.78 -11.37 7.31
N HIS A 118 -1.57 -10.35 7.55
CA HIS A 118 -1.64 -9.66 8.82
C HIS A 118 -2.94 -10.02 9.53
N PHE A 119 -2.80 -10.46 10.78
CA PHE A 119 -3.93 -10.68 11.68
C PHE A 119 -3.97 -9.52 12.66
N LYS A 120 -4.99 -8.70 12.54
CA LYS A 120 -5.16 -7.49 13.35
C LYS A 120 -6.41 -7.57 14.22
N GLN A 121 -6.42 -6.84 15.32
CA GLN A 121 -7.64 -6.59 16.08
C GLN A 121 -8.52 -5.54 15.38
N LYS A 122 -9.72 -5.32 15.86
CA LYS A 122 -10.61 -4.27 15.32
C LYS A 122 -10.10 -2.85 15.55
N VAL A 123 -9.29 -2.66 16.59
CA VAL A 123 -8.52 -1.43 16.80
C VAL A 123 -7.06 -1.78 16.51
N HIS A 124 -6.48 -1.16 15.48
CA HIS A 124 -5.15 -1.53 15.00
C HIS A 124 -4.43 -0.38 14.31
N LEU A 125 -3.12 -0.49 14.24
CA LEU A 125 -2.28 0.33 13.38
C LEU A 125 -2.53 -0.05 11.92
N THR A 126 -2.73 0.94 11.06
CA THR A 126 -2.97 0.69 9.64
C THR A 126 -1.68 0.27 8.93
N LEU A 127 -1.80 -0.37 7.79
CA LEU A 127 -0.66 -0.69 6.94
C LEU A 127 -0.37 0.48 6.00
N PRO A 128 0.90 0.74 5.65
CA PRO A 128 1.29 1.85 4.76
C PRO A 128 0.94 1.56 3.29
N LEU A 129 -0.33 1.35 3.00
CA LEU A 129 -0.86 0.92 1.71
C LEU A 129 -1.73 2.02 1.08
N TYR A 130 -1.10 3.07 0.61
CA TYR A 130 -1.78 4.21 0.02
C TYR A 130 -2.63 3.90 -1.21
N SER A 131 -2.28 2.85 -1.97
CA SER A 131 -2.88 2.60 -3.28
C SER A 131 -4.35 2.22 -3.19
N ASN A 132 -4.69 1.17 -2.46
CA ASN A 132 -6.05 0.64 -2.44
C ASN A 132 -6.71 0.59 -1.07
N LEU A 133 -5.94 0.50 0.01
CA LEU A 133 -6.47 0.63 1.36
C LEU A 133 -6.53 2.09 1.83
N MET A 134 -5.85 2.99 1.13
CA MET A 134 -5.82 4.44 1.41
C MET A 134 -5.36 4.74 2.85
N THR A 135 -4.40 3.96 3.35
CA THR A 135 -3.88 4.05 4.71
C THR A 135 -2.41 4.44 4.69
N LYS A 136 -2.00 5.23 5.67
CA LYS A 136 -0.65 5.77 5.76
C LYS A 136 0.31 4.87 6.51
N GLY A 137 -0.21 4.07 7.46
CA GLY A 137 0.63 3.29 8.36
C GLY A 137 1.39 4.15 9.34
N THR A 138 2.58 3.69 9.70
CA THR A 138 3.48 4.39 10.63
C THR A 138 4.69 4.94 9.88
N TYR A 139 5.00 6.20 10.14
CA TYR A 139 6.17 6.90 9.61
C TYR A 139 7.08 7.35 10.74
N ILE A 140 8.38 7.07 10.62
CA ILE A 140 9.40 7.38 11.64
C ILE A 140 10.51 8.19 10.99
N TYR A 141 10.84 9.35 11.58
CA TYR A 141 11.89 10.23 11.07
C TYR A 141 12.58 11.01 12.17
N GLY A 142 13.76 11.54 11.87
CA GLY A 142 14.52 12.39 12.77
C GLY A 142 14.24 13.88 12.58
N SER A 143 14.39 14.66 13.64
CA SER A 143 14.41 16.14 13.60
C SER A 143 15.42 16.70 14.59
N ASP A 144 15.67 18.02 14.53
CA ASP A 144 16.57 18.74 15.42
C ASP A 144 17.97 18.08 15.49
N PHE A 145 18.54 17.78 14.32
CA PHE A 145 19.82 17.11 14.21
C PHE A 145 20.99 17.98 14.71
N ASP A 146 21.75 17.46 15.66
CA ASP A 146 23.07 17.95 16.03
C ASP A 146 24.12 16.92 15.60
N ILE A 147 24.70 17.13 14.43
CA ILE A 147 25.67 16.20 13.83
C ILE A 147 26.95 16.12 14.65
N GLN A 148 27.36 17.22 15.28
CA GLN A 148 28.61 17.26 16.05
C GLN A 148 28.51 16.42 17.33
N ASN A 149 27.38 16.48 18.00
CA ASN A 149 27.14 15.73 19.22
C ASN A 149 26.49 14.37 18.98
N GLY A 150 26.06 14.09 17.74
CA GLY A 150 25.37 12.85 17.38
C GLY A 150 24.02 12.73 18.05
N THR A 151 23.22 13.81 18.09
CA THR A 151 21.91 13.81 18.74
C THR A 151 20.80 14.27 17.80
N SER A 152 19.60 13.75 18.01
CA SER A 152 18.39 14.11 17.26
C SER A 152 17.16 13.81 18.10
N LYS A 153 16.03 14.40 17.77
CA LYS A 153 14.73 13.91 18.20
C LYS A 153 14.20 12.87 17.21
N ILE A 154 13.44 11.94 17.71
CA ILE A 154 12.75 10.91 16.90
C ILE A 154 11.27 11.26 16.89
N ASN A 155 10.71 11.38 15.70
CA ASN A 155 9.29 11.65 15.48
C ASN A 155 8.64 10.38 14.95
N VAL A 156 7.46 10.09 15.41
CA VAL A 156 6.62 8.99 14.94
C VAL A 156 5.23 9.52 14.68
N GLU A 157 4.75 9.30 13.47
CA GLU A 157 3.37 9.55 13.05
C GLU A 157 2.75 8.21 12.68
N SER A 158 1.60 7.91 13.25
CA SER A 158 0.93 6.64 13.01
C SER A 158 -0.56 6.84 12.83
N GLU A 159 -1.17 5.94 12.09
CA GLU A 159 -2.59 5.96 11.81
C GLU A 159 -3.27 4.77 12.47
N ILE A 160 -4.28 5.04 13.29
CA ILE A 160 -5.06 4.04 14.02
C ILE A 160 -6.42 3.92 13.37
N ARG A 161 -6.85 2.69 13.09
CA ARG A 161 -8.21 2.37 12.65
C ARG A 161 -9.01 1.74 13.76
N ASN A 162 -10.26 2.18 13.94
CA ASN A 162 -11.19 1.63 14.90
C ASN A 162 -12.46 1.09 14.24
N GLU A 163 -12.59 -0.22 14.17
CA GLU A 163 -13.78 -0.93 13.68
C GLU A 163 -14.50 -1.70 14.81
N SER A 164 -14.26 -1.31 16.08
CA SER A 164 -14.87 -1.99 17.24
C SER A 164 -16.36 -1.72 17.42
N GLY A 165 -16.87 -0.64 16.84
CA GLY A 165 -18.25 -0.17 17.00
C GLY A 165 -18.45 0.75 18.20
N LYS A 166 -17.40 1.07 18.94
CA LYS A 166 -17.41 2.05 20.04
C LYS A 166 -16.16 2.90 19.99
N ASP A 167 -16.25 4.15 20.43
CA ASP A 167 -15.11 5.02 20.59
C ASP A 167 -14.18 4.47 21.67
N VAL A 168 -12.86 4.59 21.46
CA VAL A 168 -11.84 4.15 22.40
C VAL A 168 -10.84 5.26 22.67
N LYS A 169 -10.23 5.25 23.85
CA LYS A 169 -9.08 6.09 24.15
C LYS A 169 -7.82 5.33 23.82
N ALA A 170 -6.96 5.90 22.99
CA ALA A 170 -5.77 5.23 22.52
C ALA A 170 -4.54 6.12 22.56
N TYR A 171 -3.37 5.47 22.67
CA TYR A 171 -2.06 6.08 22.52
C TYR A 171 -1.07 5.07 21.94
N ILE A 172 0.02 5.55 21.39
CA ILE A 172 1.13 4.70 20.96
C ILE A 172 2.32 4.86 21.91
N GLU A 173 2.99 3.74 22.23
CA GLU A 173 4.29 3.69 22.90
C GLU A 173 5.35 3.24 21.90
N ILE A 174 6.46 3.93 21.86
CA ILE A 174 7.57 3.66 20.96
C ILE A 174 8.78 3.25 21.77
N ILE A 175 9.39 2.11 21.38
CA ILE A 175 10.63 1.61 21.98
C ILE A 175 11.65 1.48 20.85
N VAL A 176 12.69 2.31 20.88
CA VAL A 176 13.75 2.27 19.88
C VAL A 176 14.93 1.48 20.42
N LYS A 177 15.36 0.46 19.69
CA LYS A 177 16.48 -0.41 20.03
C LYS A 177 17.56 -0.31 18.95
N ASN A 178 18.81 -0.46 19.37
CA ASN A 178 19.94 -0.59 18.46
C ASN A 178 19.99 -2.02 17.87
N ILE A 179 20.98 -2.28 17.02
CA ILE A 179 21.16 -3.58 16.37
C ILE A 179 21.46 -4.72 17.37
N ASP A 180 22.03 -4.39 18.52
CA ASP A 180 22.31 -5.35 19.58
C ASP A 180 21.09 -5.65 20.47
N GLY A 181 19.98 -4.96 20.22
CA GLY A 181 18.71 -5.11 20.95
C GLY A 181 18.64 -4.26 22.22
N GLU A 182 19.62 -3.42 22.48
CA GLU A 182 19.61 -2.50 23.63
C GLU A 182 18.64 -1.34 23.39
N GLU A 183 17.86 -1.02 24.41
CA GLU A 183 16.92 0.11 24.36
C GLU A 183 17.70 1.44 24.38
N VAL A 184 17.48 2.25 23.34
CA VAL A 184 18.11 3.55 23.16
C VAL A 184 17.23 4.66 23.73
N THR A 185 15.92 4.57 23.47
CA THR A 185 14.94 5.49 24.01
C THR A 185 13.54 4.88 24.01
N ARG A 186 12.69 5.42 24.89
CA ARG A 186 11.27 5.09 24.98
C ARG A 186 10.45 6.33 25.19
N PHE A 187 9.38 6.48 24.46
CA PHE A 187 8.46 7.62 24.56
C PHE A 187 7.06 7.21 24.11
N LYS A 188 6.09 8.08 24.30
CA LYS A 188 4.69 7.83 23.95
C LYS A 188 4.01 9.07 23.44
N SER A 189 2.91 8.88 22.72
CA SER A 189 2.01 9.98 22.36
C SER A 189 1.13 10.40 23.54
N ASP A 190 0.47 11.53 23.38
CA ASP A 190 -0.71 11.85 24.18
C ASP A 190 -1.83 10.85 23.89
N GLU A 191 -2.74 10.68 24.85
CA GLU A 191 -3.95 9.89 24.67
C GLU A 191 -4.95 10.67 23.79
N CYS A 192 -5.53 10.02 22.80
CA CYS A 192 -6.55 10.58 21.93
C CYS A 192 -7.80 9.68 21.87
N VAL A 193 -8.92 10.24 21.45
CA VAL A 193 -10.13 9.47 21.18
C VAL A 193 -10.15 9.04 19.73
N VAL A 194 -10.22 7.73 19.51
CA VAL A 194 -10.37 7.13 18.19
C VAL A 194 -11.82 6.73 17.98
N ASN A 195 -12.50 7.48 17.13
CA ASN A 195 -13.92 7.28 16.88
C ASN A 195 -14.16 6.00 16.06
N SER A 196 -15.25 5.31 16.36
CA SER A 196 -15.69 4.12 15.61
C SER A 196 -16.57 4.48 14.41
N THR A 197 -17.06 5.71 14.31
CA THR A 197 -17.89 6.17 13.21
C THR A 197 -17.07 6.56 12.02
N SER A 198 -17.46 6.04 10.86
CA SER A 198 -16.81 6.36 9.60
C SER A 198 -17.01 7.82 9.21
N ALA A 199 -15.92 8.56 9.04
CA ALA A 199 -15.98 9.79 8.27
C ALA A 199 -16.12 9.44 6.78
N LYS A 200 -17.03 10.10 6.07
CA LYS A 200 -17.07 10.01 4.61
C LYS A 200 -15.90 10.78 4.05
N ILE A 201 -14.93 10.07 3.51
CA ILE A 201 -13.81 10.68 2.80
C ILE A 201 -14.20 10.73 1.32
N PRO A 202 -14.08 11.90 0.66
CA PRO A 202 -14.24 11.95 -0.78
C PRO A 202 -13.25 10.98 -1.42
N PRO A 203 -13.60 10.29 -2.49
CA PRO A 203 -12.67 9.42 -3.18
C PRO A 203 -11.45 10.25 -3.55
N LEU A 204 -10.28 9.78 -3.14
CA LEU A 204 -9.05 10.25 -3.75
C LEU A 204 -9.13 9.88 -5.22
N SER A 205 -9.21 10.88 -6.07
CA SER A 205 -9.01 10.73 -7.50
C SER A 205 -7.54 10.37 -7.72
N ILE A 206 -7.22 9.10 -7.61
CA ILE A 206 -5.89 8.57 -7.97
C ILE A 206 -5.85 8.24 -9.46
N THR A 207 -6.98 8.34 -10.10
CA THR A 207 -7.04 8.16 -11.54
C THR A 207 -6.46 9.37 -12.25
N PRO A 208 -5.77 9.14 -13.37
CA PRO A 208 -5.57 10.21 -14.33
C PRO A 208 -6.92 10.88 -14.48
N THR A 209 -6.93 12.15 -14.26
CA THR A 209 -8.03 13.07 -14.11
C THR A 209 -9.06 12.82 -15.18
N ASP A 210 -9.61 12.07 -15.69
CA ASP A 210 -10.64 11.97 -16.72
C ASP A 210 -10.95 10.52 -17.16
N ALA A 211 -10.70 9.53 -16.29
CA ALA A 211 -11.06 8.15 -16.63
C ALA A 211 -11.98 7.52 -15.58
N TYR A 212 -12.95 6.78 -15.99
CA TYR A 212 -13.82 5.98 -15.12
C TYR A 212 -13.86 4.53 -15.61
N ILE A 213 -14.23 3.62 -14.73
CA ILE A 213 -14.44 2.23 -15.11
C ILE A 213 -15.70 2.16 -15.94
N ALA A 214 -15.55 1.97 -17.24
CA ALA A 214 -16.68 1.84 -18.17
C ALA A 214 -17.30 0.45 -18.13
N GLU A 215 -16.47 -0.58 -17.94
CA GLU A 215 -16.90 -1.97 -17.96
C GLU A 215 -15.98 -2.83 -17.11
N ILE A 216 -16.54 -3.87 -16.51
CA ILE A 216 -15.78 -4.98 -15.92
C ILE A 216 -15.98 -6.18 -16.82
N LEU A 217 -14.93 -6.63 -17.46
CA LEU A 217 -14.97 -7.78 -18.35
C LEU A 217 -15.27 -9.07 -17.57
N PRO A 218 -15.75 -10.14 -18.23
CA PRO A 218 -16.08 -11.40 -17.56
C PRO A 218 -14.91 -12.04 -16.81
N ASP A 219 -13.68 -11.72 -17.18
CA ASP A 219 -12.45 -12.16 -16.52
C ASP A 219 -12.01 -11.24 -15.38
N GLY A 220 -12.81 -10.23 -15.04
CA GLY A 220 -12.55 -9.28 -13.95
C GLY A 220 -11.69 -8.08 -14.33
N ARG A 221 -11.17 -8.00 -15.55
CA ARG A 221 -10.46 -6.82 -16.04
C ARG A 221 -11.38 -5.61 -16.11
N LYS A 222 -10.85 -4.45 -15.83
CA LYS A 222 -11.58 -3.17 -15.88
C LYS A 222 -11.22 -2.43 -17.16
N HIS A 223 -12.23 -2.07 -17.89
CA HIS A 223 -12.10 -1.18 -19.03
C HIS A 223 -12.31 0.27 -18.54
N TYR A 224 -11.33 1.12 -18.77
CA TYR A 224 -11.41 2.54 -18.41
C TYR A 224 -11.76 3.37 -19.64
N ALA A 225 -12.64 4.32 -19.46
CA ALA A 225 -13.01 5.28 -20.51
C ALA A 225 -12.79 6.70 -20.00
N ALA A 226 -12.51 7.62 -20.93
CA ALA A 226 -12.39 9.03 -20.61
C ALA A 226 -13.72 9.59 -20.09
N VAL A 227 -13.66 10.40 -19.05
CA VAL A 227 -14.84 11.08 -18.49
C VAL A 227 -15.10 12.33 -19.32
N ASN A 228 -15.97 12.20 -20.31
CA ASN A 228 -16.49 13.35 -21.04
C ASN A 228 -17.80 13.89 -20.43
N ASP A 229 -18.29 13.26 -19.36
CA ASP A 229 -19.57 13.56 -18.74
C ASP A 229 -19.49 13.26 -17.25
N GLU A 230 -19.48 14.29 -16.43
CA GLU A 230 -19.39 14.20 -14.97
C GLU A 230 -20.53 13.38 -14.34
N SER A 231 -21.68 13.28 -15.01
CA SER A 231 -22.79 12.44 -14.53
C SER A 231 -22.51 10.94 -14.62
N LYS A 232 -21.46 10.55 -15.36
CA LYS A 232 -20.98 9.16 -15.49
C LYS A 232 -19.83 8.82 -14.59
N LEU A 233 -19.30 9.77 -13.83
CA LEU A 233 -18.49 9.50 -12.66
C LEU A 233 -19.37 8.67 -11.72
N GLY A 234 -19.22 7.36 -11.77
CA GLY A 234 -20.02 6.42 -10.99
C GLY A 234 -20.14 6.86 -9.55
N GLU A 235 -21.18 6.41 -8.88
CA GLU A 235 -21.44 6.76 -7.48
C GLU A 235 -20.12 6.73 -6.72
N THR A 236 -19.74 7.86 -6.23
CA THR A 236 -18.53 8.11 -5.48
C THR A 236 -18.44 7.06 -4.40
N VAL A 237 -17.62 6.03 -4.58
CA VAL A 237 -17.43 5.01 -3.56
C VAL A 237 -16.80 5.71 -2.38
N THR A 238 -17.65 6.21 -1.52
CA THR A 238 -17.24 6.87 -0.29
C THR A 238 -16.66 5.81 0.62
N LYS A 239 -15.35 5.64 0.59
CA LYS A 239 -14.66 4.76 1.54
C LYS A 239 -14.62 5.49 2.86
N SER A 240 -15.43 5.03 3.80
CA SER A 240 -15.35 5.52 5.17
C SER A 240 -14.10 4.94 5.84
N LEU A 241 -13.21 5.79 6.26
CA LEU A 241 -12.04 5.42 7.04
C LEU A 241 -12.25 5.86 8.48
N ASN A 242 -12.41 4.88 9.39
CA ASN A 242 -12.41 5.13 10.83
C ASN A 242 -10.97 5.24 11.31
N VAL A 243 -10.27 6.27 10.88
CA VAL A 243 -8.87 6.46 11.17
C VAL A 243 -8.62 7.75 11.94
N THR A 244 -7.68 7.68 12.86
CA THR A 244 -7.18 8.83 13.63
C THR A 244 -5.66 8.83 13.53
N GLU A 245 -5.10 9.97 13.19
CA GLU A 245 -3.64 10.15 13.22
C GLU A 245 -3.20 10.47 14.65
N VAL A 246 -2.10 9.86 15.06
CA VAL A 246 -1.46 10.07 16.35
C VAL A 246 0.03 10.29 16.15
N SER A 247 0.61 11.19 16.91
CA SER A 247 2.04 11.49 16.82
C SER A 247 2.71 11.45 18.18
N ALA A 248 3.99 11.10 18.19
CA ALA A 248 4.84 11.11 19.34
C ALA A 248 6.23 11.64 18.97
N VAL A 249 6.86 12.35 19.90
CA VAL A 249 8.21 12.90 19.72
C VAL A 249 9.05 12.55 20.94
N SER A 250 10.25 12.04 20.71
CA SER A 250 11.19 11.73 21.80
C SER A 250 11.84 13.00 22.38
N ASP A 251 12.43 12.87 23.54
CA ASP A 251 13.49 13.78 23.96
C ASP A 251 14.69 13.69 23.02
N THR A 252 15.60 14.66 23.13
CA THR A 252 16.86 14.62 22.39
C THR A 252 17.65 13.37 22.75
N THR A 253 17.88 12.54 21.76
CA THR A 253 18.44 11.18 21.92
C THR A 253 19.78 11.10 21.19
N LYS A 254 20.74 10.39 21.77
CA LYS A 254 22.03 10.12 21.13
C LYS A 254 21.88 8.99 20.13
N LEU A 255 22.26 9.24 18.88
CA LEU A 255 22.06 8.32 17.75
C LEU A 255 23.33 8.18 16.92
N ASN A 256 23.54 6.99 16.38
CA ASN A 256 24.48 6.77 15.29
C ASN A 256 23.74 7.07 13.97
N PHE A 257 24.13 8.14 13.31
CA PHE A 257 23.49 8.52 12.06
C PHE A 257 23.87 7.60 10.92
N TRP A 258 22.89 7.31 10.12
CA TRP A 258 23.05 6.50 8.91
C TRP A 258 23.87 7.26 7.86
N SER A 259 24.81 6.58 7.26
CA SER A 259 25.52 7.02 6.06
C SER A 259 25.90 5.84 5.20
N ILE A 260 26.35 6.08 3.97
CA ILE A 260 26.81 5.01 3.07
C ILE A 260 27.99 4.23 3.68
N SER A 261 28.86 4.92 4.40
CA SER A 261 30.01 4.32 5.10
C SER A 261 29.65 3.69 6.45
N ASN A 262 28.51 4.07 7.02
CA ASN A 262 27.99 3.55 8.29
C ASN A 262 26.48 3.38 8.19
N PRO A 263 25.98 2.29 7.56
CA PRO A 263 24.55 2.05 7.36
C PRO A 263 23.88 1.54 8.63
N PHE A 264 23.94 2.34 9.70
CA PHE A 264 23.42 1.96 11.00
C PHE A 264 21.89 2.03 11.02
N LEU A 265 21.25 0.94 11.45
CA LEU A 265 19.80 0.83 11.55
C LEU A 265 19.37 0.62 13.01
N TYR A 266 18.18 1.07 13.29
CA TYR A 266 17.46 0.88 14.54
C TYR A 266 16.20 0.07 14.30
N ARG A 267 15.70 -0.56 15.33
CA ARG A 267 14.38 -1.21 15.37
C ARG A 267 13.48 -0.42 16.30
N ALA A 268 12.48 0.20 15.74
CA ALA A 268 11.44 0.88 16.48
C ALA A 268 10.22 -0.02 16.61
N GLU A 269 9.94 -0.44 17.82
CA GLU A 269 8.72 -1.18 18.18
C GLU A 269 7.65 -0.14 18.53
N VAL A 270 6.58 -0.08 17.74
CA VAL A 270 5.43 0.80 17.95
C VAL A 270 4.28 -0.06 18.49
N ARG A 271 3.84 0.25 19.69
CA ARG A 271 2.78 -0.46 20.41
C ARG A 271 1.55 0.42 20.53
N LEU A 272 0.41 -0.09 20.10
CA LEU A 272 -0.89 0.57 20.26
C LEU A 272 -1.59 0.06 21.51
N PHE A 273 -1.96 0.99 22.38
CA PHE A 273 -2.83 0.72 23.52
C PHE A 273 -4.19 1.38 23.28
N ALA A 274 -5.27 0.64 23.53
CA ALA A 274 -6.62 1.15 23.50
C ALA A 274 -7.36 0.75 24.79
N ASP A 275 -8.01 1.71 25.43
CA ASP A 275 -8.65 1.55 26.74
C ASP A 275 -7.72 0.88 27.79
N GLY A 276 -6.41 1.14 27.70
CA GLY A 276 -5.37 0.62 28.59
C GLY A 276 -4.84 -0.77 28.23
N GLU A 277 -5.36 -1.43 27.21
CA GLU A 277 -4.91 -2.76 26.76
C GLU A 277 -4.07 -2.65 25.47
N LEU A 278 -3.04 -3.50 25.37
CA LEU A 278 -2.24 -3.63 24.15
C LEU A 278 -3.08 -4.28 23.06
N CYS A 279 -3.35 -3.55 22.00
CA CYS A 279 -4.19 -3.99 20.89
C CYS A 279 -3.39 -4.42 19.65
N ASP A 280 -2.27 -3.76 19.38
CA ASP A 280 -1.45 -4.03 18.20
C ASP A 280 0.00 -3.62 18.45
N SER A 281 0.90 -4.20 17.66
CA SER A 281 2.30 -3.79 17.65
C SER A 281 2.93 -4.08 16.30
N GLU A 282 3.89 -3.24 15.92
CA GLU A 282 4.71 -3.43 14.73
C GLU A 282 6.16 -3.06 15.01
N VAL A 283 7.08 -3.65 14.26
CA VAL A 283 8.51 -3.34 14.33
C VAL A 283 8.96 -2.81 12.98
N ILE A 284 9.52 -1.61 13.00
CA ILE A 284 9.99 -0.91 11.81
C ILE A 284 11.50 -0.73 11.91
N GLU A 285 12.22 -1.16 10.87
CA GLU A 285 13.64 -0.86 10.74
C GLU A 285 13.82 0.52 10.09
N THR A 286 14.60 1.38 10.72
CA THR A 286 14.81 2.75 10.26
C THR A 286 16.23 3.22 10.54
N GLY A 287 16.71 4.17 9.74
CA GLY A 287 17.98 4.89 9.96
C GLY A 287 17.74 6.39 10.00
N PHE A 288 18.45 7.08 10.85
CA PHE A 288 18.35 8.53 11.00
C PHE A 288 19.53 9.23 10.29
N ARG A 289 19.22 10.25 9.48
CA ARG A 289 20.22 11.00 8.71
C ARG A 289 19.76 12.43 8.42
#